data_49939b3b9f3dc75d1348cedd6247bbf1
#
_entry.id   49939b3b9f3dc75d1348cedd6247bbf1
#
_cell.length_a   1.000
_cell.length_b   1.000
_cell.length_c   1.000
_cell.angle_alpha   90.00
_cell.angle_beta   90.00
_cell.angle_gamma   90.00
#
_symmetry.space_group_name_H-M   'P 1'
#
loop_
_entity.id
_entity.type
_entity.pdbx_description
1 polymer ?
#
loop_
_entity_poly.entity_id
_entity_poly.type
_entity_poly.pdbx_seq_one_letter_code
_entity_poly.pdbx_strand_id
1 'polypeptide(L)'
;MNKCCLHGHSALKYLSTERRQARLLRWVLLLQEFDFSVIDTKGAENYAVDHLSRLENPYENIFDPKDINETFPLETLNTVTSHDDQNTPWFADIANYHAGNFLIKGMSTQQKRKFFKDIKHYFWDDPYLFRTCADQIIRRCVFGQEALEILKACHEGPTGGHHSANITARKLFDAGFFWPTIYKDAYELIKSCDACQRQGKISHRDEMPQNAIQVCEIFDVWGIDFMGPFPSSRGNKYILVAVDYLSKWVEAKAFPINDARVVVKFLKSLFSRFGAPRAIISDHGTHFCNDKFDKVMSKYGVTHRLSTAYHPQTSGQVEVTNRGLKRILERTVGENRASWSDKLDDALWAFRTAYKTPIGCTPYKLVYGKACHLPVELEHKAYWALKHANFDLKTAGDHRKLQLNELSELRDQAYENSLIYKEKTKKLHDSKIKNRIFNVGDQVLLFNSRLKIFSGKLKSRWSGPFTITEVFPYGTAKLSHPDGSNFKVNCHRLKHYYGGDTPPLVIPDLQTFPKDN
;
A
#
# COMPACT_ATOMS: atom_id res chain seq x y z
N MET A 1 -6.58 -5.35 -48.27
CA MET A 1 -7.77 -5.01 -47.45
C MET A 1 -8.18 -6.27 -46.71
N ASN A 2 -7.76 -6.38 -45.47
CA ASN A 2 -8.19 -7.50 -44.63
C ASN A 2 -9.50 -7.09 -43.93
N LYS A 3 -10.61 -7.65 -44.38
CA LYS A 3 -11.92 -7.47 -43.76
C LYS A 3 -12.01 -8.45 -42.59
N CYS A 4 -12.12 -7.92 -41.40
CA CYS A 4 -12.42 -8.72 -40.18
C CYS A 4 -13.90 -8.54 -39.86
N CYS A 5 -14.69 -9.62 -39.92
CA CYS A 5 -16.08 -9.60 -39.48
C CYS A 5 -16.11 -9.84 -37.96
N LEU A 6 -16.59 -8.87 -37.20
CA LEU A 6 -16.85 -9.01 -35.78
C LEU A 6 -18.36 -9.12 -35.57
N HIS A 7 -18.80 -10.13 -34.84
CA HIS A 7 -20.21 -10.40 -34.57
C HIS A 7 -20.85 -9.33 -33.68
N GLY A 8 -22.12 -9.00 -33.95
CA GLY A 8 -22.92 -8.01 -33.26
C GLY A 8 -23.21 -8.31 -31.82
N HIS A 9 -22.23 -8.25 -30.97
CA HIS A 9 -22.43 -8.30 -29.52
C HIS A 9 -22.56 -6.86 -29.00
N SER A 10 -23.51 -6.66 -28.05
CA SER A 10 -23.70 -5.40 -27.30
C SER A 10 -22.40 -4.81 -26.73
N ALA A 11 -21.35 -5.60 -26.58
CA ALA A 11 -20.00 -5.19 -26.22
C ALA A 11 -19.36 -4.18 -27.19
N LEU A 12 -19.67 -4.22 -28.48
CA LEU A 12 -19.16 -3.25 -29.47
C LEU A 12 -19.82 -1.87 -29.33
N LYS A 13 -21.05 -1.83 -28.85
CA LYS A 13 -21.74 -0.58 -28.52
C LYS A 13 -21.13 0.12 -27.30
N TYR A 14 -20.48 -0.64 -26.39
CA TYR A 14 -19.77 -0.12 -25.22
C TYR A 14 -18.39 0.48 -25.57
N LEU A 15 -17.80 0.12 -26.69
CA LEU A 15 -16.53 0.68 -27.15
C LEU A 15 -16.65 2.13 -27.63
N SER A 16 -17.86 2.56 -27.99
CA SER A 16 -18.13 3.91 -28.47
C SER A 16 -18.62 4.89 -27.38
N THR A 17 -18.88 4.45 -26.16
CA THR A 17 -19.38 5.27 -25.05
C THR A 17 -18.32 5.53 -23.98
N GLU A 18 -18.33 6.72 -23.41
CA GLU A 18 -17.28 7.46 -22.68
C GLU A 18 -16.68 6.90 -21.37
N ARG A 19 -16.85 5.65 -21.00
CA ARG A 19 -16.20 5.10 -19.78
C ARG A 19 -15.21 3.99 -20.15
N ARG A 20 -14.02 4.40 -20.57
CA ARG A 20 -12.95 3.52 -21.04
C ARG A 20 -12.10 3.00 -19.87
N GLN A 21 -12.12 1.71 -19.64
CA GLN A 21 -11.09 1.05 -18.85
C GLN A 21 -9.76 1.06 -19.61
N ALA A 22 -8.64 1.28 -18.91
CA ALA A 22 -7.30 1.43 -19.50
C ALA A 22 -6.83 0.25 -20.39
N ARG A 23 -7.40 -0.94 -20.20
CA ARG A 23 -7.17 -2.11 -21.05
C ARG A 23 -7.80 -1.99 -22.45
N LEU A 24 -9.01 -1.45 -22.54
CA LEU A 24 -9.73 -1.27 -23.81
C LEU A 24 -9.07 -0.20 -24.69
N LEU A 25 -8.52 0.87 -24.09
CA LEU A 25 -7.75 1.89 -24.81
C LEU A 25 -6.54 1.32 -25.54
N ARG A 26 -5.85 0.35 -24.95
CA ARG A 26 -4.68 -0.28 -25.56
C ARG A 26 -5.04 -1.13 -26.78
N TRP A 27 -6.17 -1.81 -26.74
CA TRP A 27 -6.69 -2.57 -27.88
C TRP A 27 -7.19 -1.68 -29.01
N VAL A 28 -7.86 -0.57 -28.66
CA VAL A 28 -8.31 0.42 -29.66
C VAL A 28 -7.11 1.07 -30.37
N LEU A 29 -6.04 1.40 -29.64
CA LEU A 29 -4.81 1.96 -30.21
C LEU A 29 -4.08 0.96 -31.11
N LEU A 30 -4.04 -0.33 -30.72
CA LEU A 30 -3.46 -1.38 -31.56
C LEU A 30 -4.26 -1.63 -32.85
N LEU A 31 -5.59 -1.49 -32.81
CA LEU A 31 -6.45 -1.63 -33.95
C LEU A 31 -6.38 -0.43 -34.90
N GLN A 32 -5.96 0.75 -34.42
CA GLN A 32 -5.78 1.95 -35.27
C GLN A 32 -4.60 1.85 -36.26
N GLU A 33 -3.68 0.90 -36.05
CA GLU A 33 -2.58 0.64 -37.00
C GLU A 33 -3.03 -0.17 -38.22
N PHE A 34 -4.26 -0.67 -38.23
CA PHE A 34 -4.78 -1.49 -39.32
C PHE A 34 -5.99 -0.82 -40.02
N ASP A 35 -5.96 -0.74 -41.33
CA ASP A 35 -7.13 -0.36 -42.13
C ASP A 35 -8.15 -1.51 -42.11
N PHE A 36 -9.12 -1.46 -41.21
CA PHE A 36 -10.19 -2.44 -41.15
C PHE A 36 -11.57 -1.79 -41.14
N SER A 37 -12.53 -2.45 -41.72
CA SER A 37 -13.94 -2.07 -41.62
C SER A 37 -14.73 -3.12 -40.83
N VAL A 38 -15.54 -2.67 -39.88
CA VAL A 38 -16.45 -3.54 -39.12
C VAL A 38 -17.74 -3.69 -39.91
N ILE A 39 -18.06 -4.94 -40.24
CA ILE A 39 -19.34 -5.27 -40.90
C ILE A 39 -20.17 -6.06 -39.87
N ASP A 40 -21.29 -5.49 -39.51
CA ASP A 40 -22.26 -6.14 -38.61
C ASP A 40 -23.11 -7.11 -39.44
N THR A 41 -23.02 -8.40 -39.15
CA THR A 41 -23.79 -9.47 -39.81
C THR A 41 -24.65 -10.18 -38.79
N LYS A 42 -25.92 -10.47 -39.17
CA LYS A 42 -26.81 -11.24 -38.27
C LYS A 42 -26.26 -12.66 -38.08
N GLY A 43 -26.35 -13.18 -36.84
CA GLY A 43 -25.82 -14.50 -36.45
C GLY A 43 -26.28 -15.65 -37.34
N ALA A 44 -27.50 -15.55 -37.92
CA ALA A 44 -28.04 -16.52 -38.86
C ALA A 44 -27.32 -16.57 -40.23
N GLU A 45 -26.52 -15.55 -40.55
CA GLU A 45 -25.79 -15.44 -41.82
C GLU A 45 -24.32 -15.86 -41.72
N ASN A 46 -23.80 -16.06 -40.50
CA ASN A 46 -22.41 -16.39 -40.28
C ASN A 46 -22.23 -17.53 -39.24
N TYR A 47 -22.62 -18.72 -39.63
CA TYR A 47 -22.58 -19.92 -38.80
C TYR A 47 -21.21 -20.25 -38.19
N ALA A 48 -20.14 -19.99 -38.90
CA ALA A 48 -18.79 -20.33 -38.43
C ALA A 48 -18.35 -19.41 -37.27
N VAL A 49 -18.64 -18.11 -37.35
CA VAL A 49 -18.30 -17.14 -36.29
C VAL A 49 -19.23 -17.27 -35.09
N ASP A 50 -20.51 -17.58 -35.34
CA ASP A 50 -21.47 -17.86 -34.25
C ASP A 50 -21.10 -19.13 -33.50
N HIS A 51 -20.67 -20.16 -34.22
CA HIS A 51 -20.16 -21.40 -33.61
C HIS A 51 -18.88 -21.17 -32.82
N LEU A 52 -17.92 -20.42 -33.35
CA LEU A 52 -16.67 -20.05 -32.66
C LEU A 52 -16.90 -19.13 -31.46
N SER A 53 -17.90 -18.25 -31.50
CA SER A 53 -18.26 -17.40 -30.38
C SER A 53 -18.96 -18.13 -29.23
N ARG A 54 -19.56 -19.28 -29.54
CA ARG A 54 -20.23 -20.16 -28.57
C ARG A 54 -19.34 -21.32 -28.12
N LEU A 55 -18.19 -21.53 -28.75
CA LEU A 55 -17.14 -22.37 -28.19
C LEU A 55 -16.63 -21.67 -26.95
N GLU A 56 -17.20 -22.00 -25.82
CA GLU A 56 -16.64 -21.68 -24.52
C GLU A 56 -15.18 -22.13 -24.52
N ASN A 57 -14.28 -21.22 -24.19
CA ASN A 57 -12.88 -21.59 -24.07
C ASN A 57 -12.79 -22.63 -22.92
N PRO A 58 -12.53 -23.90 -23.21
CA PRO A 58 -12.52 -24.94 -22.17
C PRO A 58 -11.48 -24.66 -21.09
N TYR A 59 -10.62 -23.63 -21.27
CA TYR A 59 -9.60 -23.22 -20.34
C TYR A 59 -9.98 -22.00 -19.48
N GLU A 60 -11.04 -21.25 -19.82
CA GLU A 60 -11.46 -20.10 -18.99
C GLU A 60 -12.40 -20.46 -17.84
N ASN A 61 -13.19 -21.52 -17.96
CA ASN A 61 -14.23 -21.90 -16.98
C ASN A 61 -13.80 -22.98 -15.98
N ILE A 62 -12.58 -23.53 -16.10
CA ILE A 62 -12.20 -24.71 -15.31
C ILE A 62 -11.65 -24.37 -13.93
N PHE A 63 -11.32 -23.11 -13.62
CA PHE A 63 -10.57 -22.78 -12.40
C PHE A 63 -10.99 -21.49 -11.69
N ASP A 64 -12.23 -21.05 -11.79
CA ASP A 64 -12.77 -20.09 -10.84
C ASP A 64 -13.20 -20.84 -9.57
N PRO A 65 -12.67 -20.50 -8.38
CA PRO A 65 -13.13 -21.10 -7.12
C PRO A 65 -14.64 -20.94 -6.87
N LYS A 66 -15.28 -19.94 -7.52
CA LYS A 66 -16.74 -19.78 -7.52
C LYS A 66 -17.44 -20.85 -8.35
N ASP A 67 -16.92 -21.16 -9.54
CA ASP A 67 -17.53 -22.17 -10.42
C ASP A 67 -17.44 -23.57 -9.82
N ILE A 68 -16.37 -23.87 -9.08
CA ILE A 68 -16.26 -25.13 -8.33
C ILE A 68 -17.32 -25.19 -7.23
N ASN A 69 -17.57 -24.11 -6.51
CA ASN A 69 -18.59 -24.05 -5.47
C ASN A 69 -20.02 -24.03 -6.02
N GLU A 70 -20.27 -23.44 -7.20
CA GLU A 70 -21.58 -23.40 -7.84
C GLU A 70 -21.93 -24.69 -8.59
N THR A 71 -20.95 -25.29 -9.27
CA THR A 71 -21.14 -26.54 -10.03
C THR A 71 -20.99 -27.78 -9.14
N PHE A 72 -20.24 -27.70 -8.04
CA PHE A 72 -20.05 -28.77 -7.06
C PHE A 72 -20.32 -28.25 -5.62
N PRO A 73 -21.58 -27.90 -5.29
CA PRO A 73 -21.92 -27.35 -3.97
C PRO A 73 -21.70 -28.31 -2.79
N LEU A 74 -21.20 -29.51 -3.05
CA LEU A 74 -20.91 -30.55 -2.07
C LEU A 74 -19.42 -30.64 -1.71
N GLU A 75 -18.55 -29.91 -2.37
CA GLU A 75 -17.14 -29.70 -2.00
C GLU A 75 -16.99 -28.52 -1.04
N THR A 76 -17.96 -28.31 -0.14
CA THR A 76 -17.85 -27.31 0.91
C THR A 76 -16.66 -27.63 1.80
N LEU A 77 -15.81 -26.60 1.98
CA LEU A 77 -14.71 -26.55 2.94
C LEU A 77 -15.24 -26.65 4.38
N ASN A 78 -15.66 -27.82 4.80
CA ASN A 78 -15.99 -28.07 6.20
C ASN A 78 -14.69 -28.35 6.96
N THR A 79 -14.31 -27.44 7.86
CA THR A 79 -13.37 -27.70 8.92
C THR A 79 -13.93 -28.80 9.82
N VAL A 80 -13.52 -30.02 9.59
CA VAL A 80 -13.78 -31.11 10.54
C VAL A 80 -12.66 -31.12 11.56
N THR A 81 -13.02 -30.89 12.80
CA THR A 81 -12.15 -31.08 13.96
C THR A 81 -11.66 -32.52 14.01
N SER A 82 -10.35 -32.65 14.10
CA SER A 82 -9.57 -33.89 14.10
C SER A 82 -9.99 -34.87 15.17
N HIS A 83 -10.23 -36.12 14.77
CA HIS A 83 -9.89 -37.28 15.61
C HIS A 83 -8.67 -37.96 15.00
N ASP A 84 -7.69 -38.26 15.86
CA ASP A 84 -6.41 -38.85 15.57
C ASP A 84 -6.52 -40.23 14.88
N ASP A 85 -6.37 -40.23 13.55
CA ASP A 85 -5.81 -41.33 12.81
C ASP A 85 -5.14 -40.79 11.53
N GLN A 86 -3.93 -40.31 11.71
CA GLN A 86 -3.12 -39.62 10.67
C GLN A 86 -2.70 -40.55 9.52
N ASN A 87 -3.17 -41.81 9.49
CA ASN A 87 -2.69 -42.81 8.54
C ASN A 87 -3.74 -43.33 7.55
N THR A 88 -5.00 -42.87 7.67
CA THR A 88 -6.07 -43.36 6.78
C THR A 88 -6.24 -42.41 5.58
N PRO A 89 -6.16 -42.89 4.34
CA PRO A 89 -6.40 -42.07 3.15
C PRO A 89 -7.80 -41.46 3.14
N TRP A 90 -7.94 -40.18 2.73
CA TRP A 90 -9.24 -39.51 2.58
C TRP A 90 -10.20 -40.25 1.65
N PHE A 91 -9.67 -41.09 0.79
CA PHE A 91 -10.43 -41.92 -0.18
C PHE A 91 -10.61 -43.38 0.26
N ALA A 92 -10.26 -43.74 1.49
CA ALA A 92 -10.28 -45.12 1.96
C ALA A 92 -11.65 -45.81 1.74
N ASP A 93 -12.73 -45.09 2.04
CA ASP A 93 -14.09 -45.63 1.88
C ASP A 93 -14.45 -45.91 0.42
N ILE A 94 -13.99 -45.02 -0.48
CA ILE A 94 -14.19 -45.18 -1.92
C ILE A 94 -13.37 -46.37 -2.43
N ALA A 95 -12.12 -46.48 -2.00
CA ALA A 95 -11.26 -47.59 -2.35
C ALA A 95 -11.83 -48.94 -1.83
N ASN A 96 -12.27 -49.00 -0.57
CA ASN A 96 -12.87 -50.18 0.03
C ASN A 96 -14.15 -50.61 -0.69
N TYR A 97 -14.97 -49.66 -1.14
CA TYR A 97 -16.15 -49.99 -1.93
C TYR A 97 -15.77 -50.55 -3.31
N HIS A 98 -14.82 -49.98 -4.01
CA HIS A 98 -14.39 -50.50 -5.32
C HIS A 98 -13.66 -51.83 -5.22
N ALA A 99 -12.85 -52.02 -4.17
CA ALA A 99 -12.10 -53.28 -3.96
C ALA A 99 -12.95 -54.42 -3.47
N GLY A 100 -13.98 -54.16 -2.62
CA GLY A 100 -14.72 -55.27 -1.97
C GLY A 100 -16.19 -54.98 -1.71
N ASN A 101 -16.79 -53.94 -2.29
CA ASN A 101 -18.17 -53.48 -2.05
C ASN A 101 -18.50 -53.21 -0.56
N PHE A 102 -17.48 -52.85 0.23
CA PHE A 102 -17.67 -52.51 1.63
C PHE A 102 -18.32 -51.13 1.77
N LEU A 103 -19.44 -51.06 2.48
CA LEU A 103 -20.14 -49.84 2.82
C LEU A 103 -19.99 -49.55 4.32
N ILE A 104 -19.82 -48.29 4.66
CA ILE A 104 -19.75 -47.85 6.05
C ILE A 104 -21.10 -48.12 6.74
N LYS A 105 -21.06 -48.79 7.88
CA LYS A 105 -22.24 -49.04 8.71
C LYS A 105 -22.71 -47.70 9.33
N GLY A 106 -24.02 -47.42 9.30
CA GLY A 106 -24.59 -46.21 9.91
C GLY A 106 -24.85 -45.05 8.95
N MET A 107 -24.53 -45.14 7.65
CA MET A 107 -24.88 -44.12 6.67
C MET A 107 -26.39 -43.91 6.55
N SER A 108 -26.83 -42.66 6.65
CA SER A 108 -28.20 -42.24 6.32
C SER A 108 -28.51 -42.43 4.83
N THR A 109 -29.79 -42.51 4.47
CA THR A 109 -30.22 -42.65 3.07
C THR A 109 -29.70 -41.51 2.18
N GLN A 110 -29.60 -40.35 2.73
CA GLN A 110 -29.11 -39.16 2.02
C GLN A 110 -27.59 -39.26 1.75
N GLN A 111 -26.83 -39.70 2.76
CA GLN A 111 -25.39 -39.93 2.64
C GLN A 111 -25.08 -41.06 1.65
N LYS A 112 -25.83 -42.17 1.67
CA LYS A 112 -25.68 -43.22 0.68
C LYS A 112 -25.93 -42.75 -0.74
N ARG A 113 -26.97 -41.94 -0.97
CA ARG A 113 -27.25 -41.36 -2.30
C ARG A 113 -26.09 -40.48 -2.78
N LYS A 114 -25.52 -39.64 -1.90
CA LYS A 114 -24.36 -38.81 -2.19
C LYS A 114 -23.16 -39.70 -2.53
N PHE A 115 -22.82 -40.65 -1.67
CA PHE A 115 -21.70 -41.56 -1.86
C PHE A 115 -21.78 -42.30 -3.22
N PHE A 116 -22.94 -42.85 -3.56
CA PHE A 116 -23.12 -43.53 -4.85
C PHE A 116 -23.10 -42.58 -6.06
N LYS A 117 -23.38 -41.31 -5.88
CA LYS A 117 -23.20 -40.29 -6.92
C LYS A 117 -21.72 -40.00 -7.15
N ASP A 118 -20.99 -39.80 -6.06
CA ASP A 118 -19.58 -39.39 -6.11
C ASP A 118 -18.68 -40.54 -6.59
N ILE A 119 -18.95 -41.78 -6.15
CA ILE A 119 -18.15 -42.96 -6.47
C ILE A 119 -18.07 -43.26 -7.97
N LYS A 120 -19.06 -42.83 -8.77
CA LYS A 120 -19.09 -43.02 -10.22
C LYS A 120 -17.93 -42.34 -10.95
N HIS A 121 -17.31 -41.39 -10.33
CA HIS A 121 -16.17 -40.65 -10.90
C HIS A 121 -14.83 -41.25 -10.50
N TYR A 122 -14.84 -42.31 -9.68
CA TYR A 122 -13.61 -42.95 -9.21
C TYR A 122 -13.54 -44.38 -9.73
N PHE A 123 -12.33 -44.90 -9.92
CA PHE A 123 -12.08 -46.30 -10.19
C PHE A 123 -10.81 -46.75 -9.48
N TRP A 124 -10.79 -48.00 -9.07
CA TRP A 124 -9.69 -48.62 -8.37
C TRP A 124 -8.87 -49.46 -9.34
N ASP A 125 -7.56 -49.26 -9.35
CA ASP A 125 -6.58 -50.08 -10.05
C ASP A 125 -5.45 -50.35 -9.06
N ASP A 126 -5.45 -51.52 -8.45
CA ASP A 126 -4.61 -51.86 -7.31
C ASP A 126 -3.13 -51.56 -7.58
N PRO A 127 -2.46 -50.80 -6.72
CA PRO A 127 -2.86 -50.29 -5.40
C PRO A 127 -3.39 -48.83 -5.39
N TYR A 128 -3.83 -48.29 -6.48
CA TYR A 128 -4.14 -46.87 -6.60
C TYR A 128 -5.61 -46.59 -6.91
N LEU A 129 -6.11 -45.49 -6.33
CA LEU A 129 -7.40 -44.94 -6.71
C LEU A 129 -7.20 -43.79 -7.71
N PHE A 130 -8.05 -43.79 -8.73
CA PHE A 130 -8.06 -42.73 -9.77
C PHE A 130 -9.40 -42.03 -9.80
N ARG A 131 -9.38 -40.75 -10.17
CA ARG A 131 -10.58 -39.95 -10.39
C ARG A 131 -10.65 -39.44 -11.81
N THR A 132 -11.81 -39.59 -12.45
CA THR A 132 -12.14 -38.88 -13.68
C THR A 132 -12.60 -37.47 -13.32
N CYS A 133 -11.80 -36.45 -13.66
CA CYS A 133 -12.10 -35.06 -13.38
C CYS A 133 -13.06 -34.45 -14.42
N ALA A 134 -13.55 -33.22 -14.19
CA ALA A 134 -14.50 -32.54 -15.06
C ALA A 134 -13.97 -32.32 -16.50
N ASP A 135 -12.65 -32.18 -16.65
CA ASP A 135 -11.94 -32.14 -17.93
C ASP A 135 -11.75 -33.50 -18.62
N GLN A 136 -12.41 -34.54 -18.11
CA GLN A 136 -12.32 -35.91 -18.56
C GLN A 136 -10.93 -36.57 -18.47
N ILE A 137 -9.97 -35.88 -17.83
CA ILE A 137 -8.65 -36.44 -17.56
C ILE A 137 -8.72 -37.28 -16.28
N ILE A 138 -8.12 -38.47 -16.33
CA ILE A 138 -8.00 -39.37 -15.21
C ILE A 138 -6.77 -38.99 -14.39
N ARG A 139 -6.95 -38.81 -13.08
CA ARG A 139 -5.89 -38.41 -12.17
C ARG A 139 -5.77 -39.38 -10.99
N ARG A 140 -4.54 -39.65 -10.59
CA ARG A 140 -4.26 -40.48 -9.42
C ARG A 140 -4.58 -39.72 -8.14
N CYS A 141 -5.36 -40.34 -7.26
CA CYS A 141 -5.63 -39.81 -5.93
C CYS A 141 -4.42 -40.05 -5.01
N VAL A 142 -4.00 -38.99 -4.33
CA VAL A 142 -2.86 -39.03 -3.39
C VAL A 142 -3.27 -38.44 -2.04
N PHE A 143 -2.56 -38.81 -0.96
CA PHE A 143 -2.88 -38.36 0.38
C PHE A 143 -1.62 -38.22 1.25
N GLY A 144 -1.77 -37.58 2.41
CA GLY A 144 -0.76 -37.51 3.46
C GLY A 144 0.59 -36.92 3.01
N GLN A 145 1.66 -37.57 3.41
CA GLN A 145 3.04 -37.11 3.16
C GLN A 145 3.38 -37.09 1.67
N GLU A 146 2.87 -38.07 0.89
CA GLU A 146 3.10 -38.12 -0.56
C GLU A 146 2.54 -36.85 -1.25
N ALA A 147 1.34 -36.43 -0.89
CA ALA A 147 0.73 -35.22 -1.45
C ALA A 147 1.58 -33.96 -1.14
N LEU A 148 2.14 -33.87 0.08
CA LEU A 148 3.02 -32.77 0.47
C LEU A 148 4.35 -32.78 -0.31
N GLU A 149 4.95 -33.96 -0.50
CA GLU A 149 6.20 -34.10 -1.25
C GLU A 149 6.03 -33.72 -2.72
N ILE A 150 4.92 -34.18 -3.36
CA ILE A 150 4.59 -33.81 -4.73
C ILE A 150 4.37 -32.30 -4.83
N LEU A 151 3.63 -31.71 -3.86
CA LEU A 151 3.37 -30.27 -3.81
C LEU A 151 4.66 -29.46 -3.66
N LYS A 152 5.56 -29.88 -2.76
CA LYS A 152 6.89 -29.27 -2.61
C LYS A 152 7.72 -29.40 -3.88
N ALA A 153 7.77 -30.56 -4.50
CA ALA A 153 8.48 -30.79 -5.75
C ALA A 153 7.97 -29.88 -6.88
N CYS A 154 6.64 -29.70 -6.98
CA CYS A 154 6.02 -28.80 -7.96
C CYS A 154 6.26 -27.32 -7.69
N HIS A 155 6.55 -26.93 -6.44
CA HIS A 155 6.80 -25.54 -6.06
C HIS A 155 8.29 -25.19 -6.01
N GLU A 156 9.10 -26.01 -5.35
CA GLU A 156 10.52 -25.75 -5.03
C GLU A 156 11.48 -26.52 -5.94
N GLY A 157 11.01 -27.58 -6.59
CA GLY A 157 11.84 -28.43 -7.45
C GLY A 157 12.43 -27.69 -8.66
N PRO A 158 13.28 -28.35 -9.44
CA PRO A 158 13.99 -27.73 -10.59
C PRO A 158 13.03 -27.07 -11.59
N THR A 159 11.82 -27.60 -11.74
CA THR A 159 10.76 -27.04 -12.58
C THR A 159 9.78 -26.19 -11.81
N GLY A 160 9.92 -26.05 -10.49
CA GLY A 160 8.99 -25.38 -9.58
C GLY A 160 8.91 -23.89 -9.82
N GLY A 161 10.04 -23.19 -9.66
CA GLY A 161 10.17 -21.77 -9.92
C GLY A 161 9.43 -20.86 -8.94
N HIS A 162 9.02 -21.36 -7.79
CA HIS A 162 8.31 -20.60 -6.73
C HIS A 162 7.12 -19.78 -7.25
N HIS A 163 6.29 -20.40 -8.10
CA HIS A 163 5.10 -19.76 -8.64
C HIS A 163 3.99 -19.62 -7.60
N SER A 164 2.95 -18.86 -7.96
CA SER A 164 1.77 -18.68 -7.10
C SER A 164 1.01 -19.99 -6.86
N ALA A 165 0.14 -20.01 -5.83
CA ALA A 165 -0.66 -21.19 -5.45
C ALA A 165 -1.45 -21.76 -6.62
N ASN A 166 -2.12 -20.93 -7.39
CA ASN A 166 -2.90 -21.36 -8.54
C ASN A 166 -2.04 -22.04 -9.62
N ILE A 167 -0.86 -21.49 -9.91
CA ILE A 167 0.05 -22.05 -10.90
C ILE A 167 0.63 -23.38 -10.40
N THR A 168 0.99 -23.46 -9.12
CA THR A 168 1.51 -24.69 -8.51
C THR A 168 0.44 -25.77 -8.49
N ALA A 169 -0.80 -25.46 -8.08
CA ALA A 169 -1.91 -26.38 -8.11
C ALA A 169 -2.21 -26.86 -9.54
N ARG A 170 -2.20 -25.96 -10.53
CA ARG A 170 -2.39 -26.33 -11.93
C ARG A 170 -1.33 -27.29 -12.44
N LYS A 171 -0.06 -27.07 -12.08
CA LYS A 171 1.02 -28.03 -12.42
C LYS A 171 0.73 -29.43 -11.88
N LEU A 172 0.17 -29.53 -10.67
CA LEU A 172 -0.21 -30.78 -10.06
C LEU A 172 -1.32 -31.48 -10.85
N PHE A 173 -2.35 -30.74 -11.25
CA PHE A 173 -3.39 -31.26 -12.12
C PHE A 173 -2.84 -31.74 -13.46
N ASP A 174 -1.99 -30.92 -14.09
CA ASP A 174 -1.36 -31.26 -15.38
C ASP A 174 -0.44 -32.48 -15.25
N ALA A 175 0.17 -32.69 -14.07
CA ALA A 175 1.00 -33.86 -13.76
C ALA A 175 0.17 -35.13 -13.45
N GLY A 176 -1.17 -35.03 -13.40
CA GLY A 176 -2.04 -36.21 -13.24
C GLY A 176 -2.32 -36.57 -11.78
N PHE A 177 -2.20 -35.67 -10.83
CA PHE A 177 -2.52 -35.89 -9.41
C PHE A 177 -3.79 -35.19 -8.97
N PHE A 178 -4.47 -35.75 -8.00
CA PHE A 178 -5.69 -35.20 -7.44
C PHE A 178 -5.84 -35.45 -5.94
N TRP A 179 -6.30 -34.44 -5.21
CA TRP A 179 -6.94 -34.52 -3.89
C TRP A 179 -7.83 -33.28 -3.68
N PRO A 180 -8.86 -33.35 -2.80
CA PRO A 180 -9.90 -32.34 -2.70
C PRO A 180 -9.38 -30.94 -2.29
N THR A 181 -8.32 -30.88 -1.49
CA THR A 181 -7.80 -29.64 -0.88
C THR A 181 -6.57 -29.07 -1.59
N ILE A 182 -6.29 -29.50 -2.81
CA ILE A 182 -5.08 -29.15 -3.58
C ILE A 182 -4.78 -27.63 -3.60
N TYR A 183 -5.80 -26.79 -3.83
CA TYR A 183 -5.64 -25.33 -3.87
C TYR A 183 -5.38 -24.72 -2.50
N LYS A 184 -6.04 -25.22 -1.47
CA LYS A 184 -5.86 -24.80 -0.08
C LYS A 184 -4.44 -25.13 0.38
N ASP A 185 -4.01 -26.36 0.14
CA ASP A 185 -2.70 -26.84 0.56
C ASP A 185 -1.57 -26.14 -0.21
N ALA A 186 -1.75 -25.90 -1.51
CA ALA A 186 -0.84 -25.07 -2.29
C ALA A 186 -0.75 -23.63 -1.73
N TYR A 187 -1.86 -23.06 -1.31
CA TYR A 187 -1.88 -21.71 -0.70
C TYR A 187 -1.14 -21.69 0.64
N GLU A 188 -1.37 -22.69 1.50
CA GLU A 188 -0.72 -22.78 2.81
C GLU A 188 0.79 -23.03 2.68
N LEU A 189 1.20 -23.93 1.79
CA LEU A 189 2.62 -24.16 1.50
C LEU A 189 3.31 -22.88 1.02
N ILE A 190 2.74 -22.19 0.06
CA ILE A 190 3.36 -20.97 -0.50
C ILE A 190 3.35 -19.82 0.50
N LYS A 191 2.34 -19.75 1.35
CA LYS A 191 2.28 -18.78 2.45
C LYS A 191 3.44 -18.99 3.43
N SER A 192 3.84 -20.21 3.71
CA SER A 192 4.97 -20.56 4.60
C SER A 192 6.32 -20.60 3.90
N CYS A 193 6.39 -20.68 2.57
CA CYS A 193 7.64 -20.75 1.82
C CYS A 193 8.51 -19.50 2.03
N ASP A 194 9.72 -19.65 2.58
CA ASP A 194 10.65 -18.56 2.88
C ASP A 194 11.03 -17.77 1.62
N ALA A 195 11.38 -18.46 0.53
CA ALA A 195 11.75 -17.82 -0.74
C ALA A 195 10.61 -16.92 -1.29
N CYS A 196 9.35 -17.41 -1.26
CA CYS A 196 8.19 -16.65 -1.69
C CYS A 196 7.91 -15.46 -0.76
N GLN A 197 8.09 -15.65 0.54
CA GLN A 197 7.90 -14.58 1.52
C GLN A 197 8.94 -13.47 1.39
N ARG A 198 10.19 -13.77 1.01
CA ARG A 198 11.24 -12.76 0.82
C ARG A 198 11.13 -11.98 -0.48
N GLN A 199 10.18 -12.31 -1.33
CA GLN A 199 9.91 -11.61 -2.58
C GLN A 199 8.75 -10.62 -2.47
N GLY A 200 8.53 -9.88 -3.55
CA GLY A 200 7.45 -8.92 -3.64
C GLY A 200 7.85 -7.50 -3.25
N LYS A 201 7.01 -6.57 -3.65
CA LYS A 201 7.13 -5.13 -3.34
C LYS A 201 6.15 -4.77 -2.24
N ILE A 202 6.49 -3.74 -1.49
CA ILE A 202 5.56 -3.09 -0.58
C ILE A 202 4.49 -2.34 -1.38
N SER A 203 3.26 -2.36 -0.92
CA SER A 203 2.11 -1.71 -1.55
C SER A 203 1.60 -0.57 -0.68
N HIS A 204 0.96 0.44 -1.29
CA HIS A 204 0.21 1.45 -0.53
C HIS A 204 -0.89 0.86 0.34
N ARG A 205 -1.45 -0.27 -0.05
CA ARG A 205 -2.44 -0.99 0.77
C ARG A 205 -1.87 -1.55 2.07
N ASP A 206 -0.55 -1.64 2.17
CA ASP A 206 0.15 -2.14 3.36
C ASP A 206 0.46 -1.01 4.36
N GLU A 207 0.05 0.23 4.08
CA GLU A 207 0.18 1.36 5.01
C GLU A 207 -0.67 1.13 6.28
N MET A 208 -0.27 1.82 7.35
CA MET A 208 -0.97 1.78 8.63
C MET A 208 -1.95 2.94 8.74
N PRO A 209 -3.00 2.82 9.56
CA PRO A 209 -3.95 3.91 9.82
C PRO A 209 -3.24 5.20 10.20
N GLN A 210 -3.69 6.33 9.66
CA GLN A 210 -3.09 7.62 9.94
C GLN A 210 -3.51 8.16 11.31
N ASN A 211 -2.53 8.74 12.03
CA ASN A 211 -2.75 9.50 13.25
C ASN A 211 -2.33 10.94 13.04
N ALA A 212 -3.24 11.87 13.26
CA ALA A 212 -2.96 13.28 13.10
C ALA A 212 -2.19 13.83 14.31
N ILE A 213 -1.09 14.56 14.06
CA ILE A 213 -0.45 15.37 15.09
C ILE A 213 -1.29 16.64 15.27
N GLN A 214 -1.82 16.84 16.46
CA GLN A 214 -2.54 18.07 16.82
C GLN A 214 -1.56 19.14 17.26
N VAL A 215 -1.69 20.32 16.69
CA VAL A 215 -0.93 21.53 17.04
C VAL A 215 -1.95 22.64 17.17
N CYS A 216 -1.98 23.31 18.31
CA CYS A 216 -3.00 24.30 18.64
C CYS A 216 -2.55 25.72 18.33
N GLU A 217 -1.25 26.01 18.42
CA GLU A 217 -0.72 27.35 18.30
C GLU A 217 0.29 27.50 17.17
N ILE A 218 0.39 28.71 16.65
CA ILE A 218 1.38 29.09 15.65
C ILE A 218 2.76 29.11 16.32
N PHE A 219 3.74 28.52 15.63
CA PHE A 219 5.14 28.41 16.07
C PHE A 219 5.38 27.48 17.27
N ASP A 220 4.38 26.73 17.69
CA ASP A 220 4.47 25.76 18.79
C ASP A 220 5.32 24.53 18.40
N VAL A 221 5.17 24.06 17.17
CA VAL A 221 5.92 22.89 16.64
C VAL A 221 6.51 23.19 15.28
N TRP A 222 7.82 23.04 15.17
CA TRP A 222 8.55 23.17 13.91
C TRP A 222 9.07 21.82 13.43
N GLY A 223 8.98 21.58 12.12
CA GLY A 223 9.70 20.52 11.46
C GLY A 223 10.92 21.07 10.74
N ILE A 224 12.06 20.41 10.83
CA ILE A 224 13.30 20.81 10.17
C ILE A 224 13.88 19.69 9.32
N ASP A 225 14.47 20.08 8.18
CA ASP A 225 15.11 19.14 7.27
C ASP A 225 16.11 19.86 6.34
N PHE A 226 17.09 19.12 5.83
CA PHE A 226 18.00 19.59 4.80
C PHE A 226 17.60 19.13 3.40
N MET A 227 17.64 20.05 2.46
CA MET A 227 17.60 19.73 1.03
C MET A 227 18.98 19.87 0.39
N GLY A 228 19.35 18.93 -0.44
CA GLY A 228 20.60 18.97 -1.20
C GLY A 228 21.31 17.61 -1.28
N PRO A 229 22.53 17.55 -1.81
CA PRO A 229 23.28 18.68 -2.36
C PRO A 229 22.74 19.17 -3.70
N PHE A 230 22.70 20.49 -3.87
CA PHE A 230 22.40 21.17 -5.13
C PHE A 230 23.70 21.57 -5.85
N PRO A 231 23.64 21.94 -7.16
CA PRO A 231 24.75 22.61 -7.82
C PRO A 231 25.22 23.82 -7.01
N SER A 232 26.52 24.09 -6.98
CA SER A 232 27.07 25.19 -6.20
C SER A 232 26.52 26.53 -6.68
N SER A 233 25.92 27.31 -5.76
CA SER A 233 25.41 28.65 -6.00
C SER A 233 26.03 29.58 -4.97
N ARG A 234 26.96 30.43 -5.39
CA ARG A 234 27.75 31.28 -4.49
C ARG A 234 28.39 30.51 -3.31
N GLY A 235 28.88 29.32 -3.58
CA GLY A 235 29.46 28.41 -2.58
C GLY A 235 28.44 27.58 -1.79
N ASN A 236 27.15 27.89 -1.87
CA ASN A 236 26.10 27.11 -1.17
C ASN A 236 25.71 25.85 -1.94
N LYS A 237 25.46 24.76 -1.21
CA LYS A 237 25.08 23.45 -1.75
C LYS A 237 23.83 22.86 -1.08
N TYR A 238 23.44 23.39 0.08
CA TYR A 238 22.34 22.88 0.90
C TYR A 238 21.38 23.99 1.27
N ILE A 239 20.12 23.62 1.46
CA ILE A 239 19.10 24.51 2.04
C ILE A 239 18.60 23.83 3.32
N LEU A 240 18.70 24.52 4.47
CA LEU A 240 18.04 24.10 5.69
C LEU A 240 16.66 24.75 5.74
N VAL A 241 15.64 23.95 5.91
CA VAL A 241 14.23 24.38 5.92
C VAL A 241 13.65 24.12 7.31
N ALA A 242 12.91 25.08 7.82
CA ALA A 242 12.06 24.95 9.01
C ALA A 242 10.62 25.30 8.63
N VAL A 243 9.66 24.48 9.06
CA VAL A 243 8.23 24.65 8.75
C VAL A 243 7.42 24.62 10.02
N ASP A 244 6.60 25.63 10.25
CA ASP A 244 5.60 25.60 11.32
C ASP A 244 4.43 24.67 10.96
N TYR A 245 4.07 23.80 11.90
CA TYR A 245 3.08 22.74 11.66
C TYR A 245 1.64 23.26 11.54
N LEU A 246 1.29 24.37 12.18
CA LEU A 246 -0.05 24.95 12.06
C LEU A 246 -0.13 25.92 10.87
N SER A 247 0.61 27.01 10.91
CA SER A 247 0.51 28.09 9.91
C SER A 247 1.07 27.73 8.54
N LYS A 248 1.87 26.66 8.44
CA LYS A 248 2.64 26.31 7.23
C LYS A 248 3.67 27.38 6.85
N TRP A 249 4.01 28.24 7.80
CA TRP A 249 5.07 29.23 7.63
C TRP A 249 6.41 28.52 7.41
N VAL A 250 7.19 29.02 6.49
CA VAL A 250 8.47 28.41 6.12
C VAL A 250 9.60 29.41 6.28
N GLU A 251 10.64 29.01 7.00
CA GLU A 251 11.94 29.68 7.03
C GLU A 251 12.97 28.77 6.37
N ALA A 252 13.81 29.30 5.52
CA ALA A 252 14.88 28.54 4.90
C ALA A 252 16.12 29.42 4.68
N LYS A 253 17.27 28.77 4.69
CA LYS A 253 18.55 29.44 4.44
C LYS A 253 19.48 28.53 3.66
N ALA A 254 20.23 29.14 2.71
CA ALA A 254 21.25 28.45 1.94
C ALA A 254 22.56 28.34 2.72
N PHE A 255 23.22 27.18 2.63
CA PHE A 255 24.46 26.88 3.32
C PHE A 255 25.46 26.10 2.45
N PRO A 256 26.77 26.29 2.66
CA PRO A 256 27.79 25.52 1.95
C PRO A 256 27.89 24.06 2.43
N ILE A 257 27.62 23.84 3.71
CA ILE A 257 27.74 22.54 4.41
C ILE A 257 26.50 22.26 5.25
N ASN A 258 26.24 21.00 5.57
CA ASN A 258 25.10 20.55 6.38
C ASN A 258 25.54 20.02 7.76
N ASP A 259 26.38 20.75 8.48
CA ASP A 259 26.87 20.36 9.80
C ASP A 259 25.99 20.91 10.96
N ALA A 260 26.23 20.39 12.16
CA ALA A 260 25.53 20.81 13.37
C ALA A 260 25.71 22.29 13.74
N ARG A 261 26.84 22.91 13.39
CA ARG A 261 27.12 24.33 13.71
C ARG A 261 26.19 25.23 12.93
N VAL A 262 25.96 24.89 11.68
CA VAL A 262 25.06 25.63 10.79
C VAL A 262 23.62 25.53 11.30
N VAL A 263 23.19 24.34 11.73
CA VAL A 263 21.87 24.11 12.31
C VAL A 263 21.67 24.94 13.57
N VAL A 264 22.61 24.91 14.49
CA VAL A 264 22.56 25.68 15.74
C VAL A 264 22.46 27.18 15.48
N LYS A 265 23.24 27.71 14.52
CA LYS A 265 23.19 29.14 14.14
C LYS A 265 21.83 29.53 13.56
N PHE A 266 21.28 28.67 12.71
CA PHE A 266 19.96 28.86 12.11
C PHE A 266 18.86 28.86 13.18
N LEU A 267 18.86 27.89 14.08
CA LEU A 267 17.85 27.75 15.15
C LEU A 267 17.89 28.94 16.13
N LYS A 268 19.08 29.42 16.50
CA LYS A 268 19.18 30.63 17.32
C LYS A 268 18.53 31.85 16.66
N SER A 269 18.72 32.01 15.36
CA SER A 269 18.07 33.08 14.58
C SER A 269 16.55 32.86 14.46
N LEU A 270 16.11 31.60 14.34
CA LEU A 270 14.69 31.27 14.29
C LEU A 270 14.01 31.60 15.63
N PHE A 271 14.59 31.16 16.74
CA PHE A 271 14.05 31.42 18.08
C PHE A 271 14.05 32.89 18.48
N SER A 272 15.03 33.67 18.03
CA SER A 272 15.02 35.10 18.30
C SER A 272 13.90 35.86 17.56
N ARG A 273 13.38 35.30 16.47
CA ARG A 273 12.31 35.92 15.66
C ARG A 273 10.91 35.45 16.05
N PHE A 274 10.75 34.18 16.37
CA PHE A 274 9.43 33.54 16.55
C PHE A 274 9.21 33.00 17.97
N GLY A 275 10.20 33.09 18.85
CA GLY A 275 10.19 32.45 20.16
C GLY A 275 10.68 31.00 20.12
N ALA A 276 10.93 30.46 21.32
CA ALA A 276 11.30 29.04 21.46
C ALA A 276 10.06 28.17 21.33
N PRO A 277 10.04 27.19 20.40
CA PRO A 277 8.90 26.30 20.24
C PRO A 277 8.84 25.28 21.37
N ARG A 278 7.70 24.63 21.54
CA ARG A 278 7.53 23.50 22.42
C ARG A 278 8.30 22.28 21.94
N ALA A 279 8.29 22.05 20.62
CA ALA A 279 8.99 20.91 20.04
C ALA A 279 9.55 21.20 18.63
N ILE A 280 10.66 20.51 18.34
CA ILE A 280 11.21 20.41 16.98
C ILE A 280 11.19 18.95 16.54
N ILE A 281 10.74 18.71 15.31
CA ILE A 281 10.72 17.39 14.68
C ILE A 281 11.76 17.36 13.57
N SER A 282 12.68 16.38 13.59
CA SER A 282 13.67 16.15 12.55
C SER A 282 13.80 14.68 12.19
N ASP A 283 14.57 14.39 11.16
CA ASP A 283 15.03 13.03 10.88
C ASP A 283 16.19 12.61 11.81
N HIS A 284 16.73 11.40 11.62
CA HIS A 284 17.88 10.86 12.35
C HIS A 284 19.23 11.28 11.77
N GLY A 285 19.30 12.37 11.01
CA GLY A 285 20.55 12.86 10.45
C GLY A 285 21.56 13.25 11.53
N THR A 286 22.83 12.97 11.32
CA THR A 286 23.91 13.27 12.28
C THR A 286 24.05 14.76 12.57
N HIS A 287 23.56 15.61 11.67
CA HIS A 287 23.52 17.07 11.83
C HIS A 287 22.45 17.54 12.84
N PHE A 288 21.44 16.70 13.15
CA PHE A 288 20.42 16.94 14.16
C PHE A 288 20.60 16.07 15.41
N CYS A 289 21.25 14.90 15.27
CA CYS A 289 21.51 13.98 16.37
C CYS A 289 22.96 14.10 16.85
N ASN A 290 23.24 15.11 17.66
CA ASN A 290 24.56 15.35 18.23
C ASN A 290 24.49 16.24 19.48
N ASP A 291 25.52 16.19 20.33
CA ASP A 291 25.61 16.91 21.61
C ASP A 291 25.43 18.43 21.49
N LYS A 292 25.85 19.03 20.37
CA LYS A 292 25.73 20.49 20.17
C LYS A 292 24.27 20.88 19.98
N PHE A 293 23.53 20.09 19.24
CA PHE A 293 22.11 20.29 19.02
C PHE A 293 21.35 20.08 20.33
N ASP A 294 21.62 18.99 21.06
CA ASP A 294 20.98 18.67 22.32
C ASP A 294 21.20 19.74 23.39
N LYS A 295 22.43 20.30 23.50
CA LYS A 295 22.72 21.42 24.38
C LYS A 295 21.90 22.67 24.04
N VAL A 296 21.63 22.94 22.77
CA VAL A 296 20.78 24.07 22.37
C VAL A 296 19.32 23.79 22.70
N MET A 297 18.82 22.59 22.42
CA MET A 297 17.45 22.22 22.78
C MET A 297 17.21 22.34 24.30
N SER A 298 18.12 21.80 25.11
CA SER A 298 18.06 21.90 26.56
C SER A 298 18.12 23.35 27.06
N LYS A 299 19.00 24.20 26.47
CA LYS A 299 19.11 25.62 26.83
C LYS A 299 17.82 26.39 26.65
N TYR A 300 17.06 26.11 25.59
CA TYR A 300 15.81 26.81 25.27
C TYR A 300 14.55 26.05 25.75
N GLY A 301 14.69 24.92 26.44
CA GLY A 301 13.57 24.12 26.93
C GLY A 301 12.75 23.46 25.79
N VAL A 302 13.35 23.24 24.64
CA VAL A 302 12.69 22.71 23.45
C VAL A 302 12.81 21.18 23.41
N THR A 303 11.70 20.48 23.24
CA THR A 303 11.71 19.03 23.07
C THR A 303 12.10 18.64 21.66
N HIS A 304 13.20 17.89 21.49
CA HIS A 304 13.55 17.30 20.22
C HIS A 304 12.82 15.97 20.02
N ARG A 305 12.11 15.83 18.90
CA ARG A 305 11.41 14.60 18.50
C ARG A 305 11.94 14.08 17.19
N LEU A 306 12.42 12.86 17.19
CA LEU A 306 12.92 12.19 16.01
C LEU A 306 11.76 11.51 15.25
N SER A 307 11.70 11.73 13.95
CA SER A 307 10.74 11.07 13.09
C SER A 307 11.15 9.61 12.86
N THR A 308 10.20 8.69 12.94
CA THR A 308 10.45 7.32 12.53
C THR A 308 10.65 7.27 11.02
N ALA A 309 11.70 6.57 10.56
CA ALA A 309 12.00 6.45 9.14
C ALA A 309 10.79 5.87 8.37
N TYR A 310 10.47 6.47 7.23
CA TYR A 310 9.31 6.12 6.40
C TYR A 310 7.94 6.28 7.07
N HIS A 311 7.85 7.18 8.06
CA HIS A 311 6.60 7.48 8.74
C HIS A 311 6.14 8.90 8.37
N PRO A 312 5.34 9.07 7.28
CA PRO A 312 5.02 10.37 6.69
C PRO A 312 4.18 11.27 7.61
N GLN A 313 3.58 10.73 8.67
CA GLN A 313 2.79 11.48 9.64
C GLN A 313 3.65 12.45 10.45
N THR A 314 4.92 12.12 10.69
CA THR A 314 5.85 12.95 11.46
C THR A 314 6.69 13.87 10.58
N SER A 315 7.24 13.39 9.46
CA SER A 315 8.13 14.17 8.58
C SER A 315 7.44 14.74 7.34
N GLY A 316 6.27 14.24 6.97
CA GLY A 316 5.62 14.54 5.70
C GLY A 316 5.31 16.03 5.49
N GLN A 317 5.11 16.79 6.57
CA GLN A 317 4.89 18.23 6.47
C GLN A 317 6.11 18.94 5.90
N VAL A 318 7.32 18.59 6.34
CA VAL A 318 8.57 19.17 5.86
C VAL A 318 8.88 18.66 4.45
N GLU A 319 8.68 17.37 4.19
CA GLU A 319 8.89 16.77 2.88
C GLU A 319 8.01 17.41 1.78
N VAL A 320 6.72 17.65 2.08
CA VAL A 320 5.80 18.35 1.16
C VAL A 320 6.26 19.77 0.92
N THR A 321 6.72 20.47 1.95
CA THR A 321 7.24 21.83 1.83
C THR A 321 8.52 21.86 1.02
N ASN A 322 9.47 20.97 1.27
CA ASN A 322 10.70 20.82 0.50
C ASN A 322 10.40 20.60 -0.99
N ARG A 323 9.43 19.74 -1.29
CA ARG A 323 8.97 19.52 -2.67
C ARG A 323 8.34 20.76 -3.29
N GLY A 324 7.57 21.51 -2.50
CA GLY A 324 6.95 22.76 -2.93
C GLY A 324 7.99 23.85 -3.24
N LEU A 325 8.93 24.10 -2.34
CA LEU A 325 10.03 25.05 -2.53
C LEU A 325 10.91 24.67 -3.72
N LYS A 326 11.25 23.40 -3.85
CA LYS A 326 12.00 22.88 -4.99
C LYS A 326 11.31 23.21 -6.32
N ARG A 327 10.00 22.99 -6.42
CA ARG A 327 9.22 23.31 -7.63
C ARG A 327 9.19 24.81 -7.94
N ILE A 328 9.11 25.66 -6.93
CA ILE A 328 9.15 27.10 -7.11
C ILE A 328 10.54 27.52 -7.61
N LEU A 329 11.61 27.04 -6.98
CA LEU A 329 12.99 27.30 -7.40
C LEU A 329 13.25 26.80 -8.83
N GLU A 330 12.81 25.60 -9.19
CA GLU A 330 12.94 25.05 -10.56
C GLU A 330 12.31 25.97 -11.61
N ARG A 331 11.22 26.65 -11.28
CA ARG A 331 10.53 27.60 -12.19
C ARG A 331 11.19 28.97 -12.22
N THR A 332 11.71 29.44 -11.07
CA THR A 332 12.26 30.80 -10.95
C THR A 332 13.71 30.90 -11.44
N VAL A 333 14.47 29.82 -11.35
CA VAL A 333 15.90 29.79 -11.72
C VAL A 333 16.10 29.72 -13.24
N GLY A 334 15.13 29.18 -14.00
CA GLY A 334 15.24 29.04 -15.44
C GLY A 334 16.46 28.22 -15.88
N GLU A 335 17.22 28.73 -16.86
CA GLU A 335 18.38 28.05 -17.44
C GLU A 335 19.62 28.07 -16.55
N ASN A 336 19.83 29.16 -15.79
CA ASN A 336 21.01 29.29 -14.91
C ASN A 336 20.81 28.64 -13.55
N ARG A 337 21.02 27.34 -13.47
CA ARG A 337 20.87 26.54 -12.24
C ARG A 337 21.82 26.97 -11.11
N ALA A 338 22.87 27.71 -11.39
CA ALA A 338 23.83 28.17 -10.38
C ALA A 338 23.34 29.41 -9.59
N SER A 339 22.20 30.01 -9.93
CA SER A 339 21.63 31.19 -9.26
C SER A 339 20.55 30.90 -8.23
N TRP A 340 20.33 29.61 -7.87
CA TRP A 340 19.22 29.20 -7.00
C TRP A 340 19.27 29.85 -5.60
N SER A 341 20.48 30.11 -5.05
CA SER A 341 20.59 30.71 -3.72
C SER A 341 20.08 32.15 -3.68
N ASP A 342 20.22 32.90 -4.78
CA ASP A 342 19.76 34.29 -4.90
C ASP A 342 18.23 34.37 -5.03
N LYS A 343 17.63 33.32 -5.57
CA LYS A 343 16.19 33.22 -5.76
C LYS A 343 15.45 32.56 -4.58
N LEU A 344 16.18 32.20 -3.53
CA LEU A 344 15.58 31.50 -2.38
C LEU A 344 14.57 32.39 -1.63
N ASP A 345 14.89 33.69 -1.44
CA ASP A 345 13.99 34.61 -0.75
C ASP A 345 12.72 34.90 -1.57
N ASP A 346 12.84 35.02 -2.89
CA ASP A 346 11.68 35.10 -3.79
C ASP A 346 10.80 33.83 -3.70
N ALA A 347 11.42 32.67 -3.65
CA ALA A 347 10.70 31.41 -3.50
C ALA A 347 10.00 31.29 -2.15
N LEU A 348 10.63 31.74 -1.07
CA LEU A 348 10.02 31.79 0.26
C LEU A 348 8.83 32.77 0.29
N TRP A 349 8.98 33.94 -0.32
CA TRP A 349 7.89 34.89 -0.45
C TRP A 349 6.70 34.29 -1.19
N ALA A 350 6.93 33.69 -2.36
CA ALA A 350 5.89 33.01 -3.13
C ALA A 350 5.23 31.87 -2.33
N PHE A 351 6.00 31.13 -1.53
CA PHE A 351 5.45 30.03 -0.71
C PHE A 351 4.58 30.55 0.44
N ARG A 352 5.00 31.64 1.13
CA ARG A 352 4.29 32.23 2.27
C ARG A 352 3.00 32.95 1.88
N THR A 353 2.95 33.47 0.65
CA THR A 353 1.79 34.20 0.10
C THR A 353 0.84 33.32 -0.70
N ALA A 354 1.19 32.08 -0.94
CA ALA A 354 0.31 31.11 -1.62
C ALA A 354 -0.78 30.60 -0.68
N TYR A 355 -2.01 30.50 -1.19
CA TYR A 355 -3.14 29.90 -0.48
C TYR A 355 -2.86 28.43 -0.12
N LYS A 356 -3.15 28.05 1.11
CA LYS A 356 -2.98 26.68 1.62
C LYS A 356 -4.33 26.09 2.01
N THR A 357 -4.83 25.17 1.21
CA THR A 357 -6.11 24.48 1.45
C THR A 357 -6.28 23.95 2.88
N PRO A 358 -5.24 23.32 3.52
CA PRO A 358 -5.40 22.79 4.87
C PRO A 358 -5.69 23.81 5.95
N ILE A 359 -5.35 25.07 5.75
CA ILE A 359 -5.56 26.16 6.72
C ILE A 359 -6.59 27.20 6.24
N GLY A 360 -7.10 27.08 5.00
CA GLY A 360 -8.12 27.96 4.45
C GLY A 360 -7.65 29.41 4.16
N CYS A 361 -6.35 29.69 4.25
CA CYS A 361 -5.78 31.01 3.98
C CYS A 361 -4.30 30.93 3.56
N THR A 362 -3.64 32.10 3.41
CA THR A 362 -2.19 32.14 3.19
C THR A 362 -1.45 32.08 4.53
N PRO A 363 -0.26 31.45 4.62
CA PRO A 363 0.59 31.53 5.80
C PRO A 363 0.87 32.96 6.26
N TYR A 364 1.07 33.86 5.32
CA TYR A 364 1.31 35.28 5.61
C TYR A 364 0.14 35.93 6.36
N LYS A 365 -1.10 35.71 5.88
CA LYS A 365 -2.30 36.25 6.53
C LYS A 365 -2.48 35.69 7.94
N LEU A 366 -2.23 34.40 8.12
CA LEU A 366 -2.39 33.71 9.41
C LEU A 366 -1.37 34.21 10.44
N VAL A 367 -0.14 34.54 10.01
CA VAL A 367 0.92 35.04 10.90
C VAL A 367 0.74 36.52 11.24
N TYR A 368 0.49 37.36 10.23
CA TYR A 368 0.46 38.80 10.38
C TYR A 368 -0.92 39.44 10.51
N GLY A 369 -2.01 38.65 10.34
CA GLY A 369 -3.38 39.13 10.43
C GLY A 369 -3.86 39.98 9.26
N LYS A 370 -3.03 40.16 8.24
CA LYS A 370 -3.35 41.00 7.07
C LYS A 370 -2.91 40.30 5.77
N ALA A 371 -3.48 40.73 4.65
CA ALA A 371 -3.00 40.32 3.34
C ALA A 371 -1.57 40.80 3.10
N CYS A 372 -0.81 40.10 2.26
CA CYS A 372 0.49 40.60 1.83
C CYS A 372 0.31 41.85 0.96
N HIS A 373 1.23 42.80 1.10
CA HIS A 373 1.25 43.99 0.24
C HIS A 373 1.53 43.60 -1.21
N LEU A 374 0.78 44.22 -2.10
CA LEU A 374 1.04 44.20 -3.53
C LEU A 374 2.09 45.24 -3.90
N PRO A 375 2.68 45.22 -5.09
CA PRO A 375 3.44 46.33 -5.61
C PRO A 375 2.65 47.63 -5.47
N VAL A 376 3.33 48.73 -5.06
CA VAL A 376 2.73 50.00 -4.63
C VAL A 376 1.62 50.48 -5.56
N GLU A 377 1.84 50.43 -6.86
CA GLU A 377 0.85 50.87 -7.85
C GLU A 377 -0.46 50.05 -7.82
N LEU A 378 -0.36 48.74 -7.65
CA LEU A 378 -1.52 47.86 -7.56
C LEU A 378 -2.22 48.00 -6.22
N GLU A 379 -1.47 48.19 -5.14
CA GLU A 379 -2.01 48.42 -3.81
C GLU A 379 -2.79 49.72 -3.73
N HIS A 380 -2.27 50.78 -4.32
CA HIS A 380 -2.97 52.07 -4.39
C HIS A 380 -4.28 51.98 -5.18
N LYS A 381 -4.31 51.26 -6.29
CA LYS A 381 -5.53 51.03 -7.06
C LYS A 381 -6.57 50.28 -6.25
N ALA A 382 -6.16 49.19 -5.54
CA ALA A 382 -7.04 48.41 -4.70
C ALA A 382 -7.53 49.23 -3.49
N TYR A 383 -6.66 49.97 -2.83
CA TYR A 383 -6.99 50.84 -1.71
C TYR A 383 -7.93 51.98 -2.12
N TRP A 384 -7.72 52.54 -3.30
CA TRP A 384 -8.59 53.56 -3.85
C TRP A 384 -10.01 53.03 -4.14
N ALA A 385 -10.10 51.86 -4.68
CA ALA A 385 -11.37 51.17 -4.92
C ALA A 385 -12.13 50.87 -3.61
N LEU A 386 -11.40 50.38 -2.59
CA LEU A 386 -11.98 50.12 -1.26
C LEU A 386 -12.43 51.42 -0.57
N LYS A 387 -11.63 52.49 -0.68
CA LYS A 387 -11.98 53.81 -0.11
C LYS A 387 -13.18 54.43 -0.81
N HIS A 388 -13.32 54.22 -2.11
CA HIS A 388 -14.47 54.71 -2.88
C HIS A 388 -15.76 53.94 -2.55
N ALA A 389 -15.64 52.68 -2.18
CA ALA A 389 -16.79 51.83 -1.79
C ALA A 389 -17.20 52.01 -0.31
N ASN A 390 -16.27 52.42 0.58
CA ASN A 390 -16.50 52.55 2.02
C ASN A 390 -16.25 53.98 2.46
N PHE A 391 -17.30 54.82 2.49
CA PHE A 391 -17.21 56.25 2.78
C PHE A 391 -17.02 56.62 4.28
N ASP A 392 -17.11 55.67 5.22
CA ASP A 392 -17.13 55.98 6.65
C ASP A 392 -15.77 55.71 7.34
N LEU A 393 -15.01 56.75 7.62
CA LEU A 393 -13.69 56.73 8.27
C LEU A 393 -13.73 57.00 9.78
N LYS A 394 -14.90 57.20 10.41
CA LYS A 394 -15.01 57.53 11.84
C LYS A 394 -14.70 56.39 12.81
N THR A 395 -14.59 55.18 12.32
CA THR A 395 -14.43 53.97 13.15
C THR A 395 -13.02 53.35 13.09
N ALA A 396 -11.98 54.06 12.66
CA ALA A 396 -10.64 53.48 12.50
C ALA A 396 -10.02 52.90 13.79
N GLY A 397 -10.40 53.39 14.97
CA GLY A 397 -9.99 52.83 16.26
C GLY A 397 -10.69 51.55 16.64
N ASP A 398 -11.97 51.47 16.33
CA ASP A 398 -12.78 50.25 16.56
C ASP A 398 -12.46 49.15 15.54
N HIS A 399 -12.12 49.51 14.30
CA HIS A 399 -11.62 48.58 13.30
C HIS A 399 -10.33 47.86 13.71
N ARG A 400 -9.44 48.49 14.47
CA ARG A 400 -8.21 47.82 14.91
C ARG A 400 -8.45 46.81 16.03
N LYS A 401 -9.42 47.05 16.90
CA LYS A 401 -9.87 46.05 17.90
C LYS A 401 -10.59 44.90 17.23
N LEU A 402 -11.42 45.19 16.23
CA LEU A 402 -12.04 44.18 15.38
C LEU A 402 -11.00 43.35 14.64
N GLN A 403 -9.98 43.96 14.05
CA GLN A 403 -8.90 43.23 13.36
C GLN A 403 -8.10 42.27 14.27
N LEU A 404 -7.91 42.62 15.55
CA LEU A 404 -7.26 41.70 16.51
C LEU A 404 -8.17 40.51 16.86
N ASN A 405 -9.46 40.76 16.99
CA ASN A 405 -10.45 39.67 17.17
C ASN A 405 -10.56 38.80 15.90
N GLU A 406 -10.59 39.44 14.72
CA GLU A 406 -10.54 38.75 13.42
C GLU A 406 -9.31 37.88 13.26
N LEU A 407 -8.15 38.27 13.79
CA LEU A 407 -6.94 37.45 13.77
C LEU A 407 -7.09 36.20 14.64
N SER A 408 -7.67 36.31 15.82
CA SER A 408 -7.96 35.18 16.69
C SER A 408 -8.95 34.23 16.04
N GLU A 409 -10.06 34.75 15.52
CA GLU A 409 -11.05 33.97 14.77
C GLU A 409 -10.44 33.28 13.54
N LEU A 410 -9.56 33.99 12.80
CA LEU A 410 -8.87 33.42 11.65
C LEU A 410 -7.96 32.24 12.04
N ARG A 411 -7.30 32.32 13.21
CA ARG A 411 -6.45 31.25 13.75
C ARG A 411 -7.28 30.05 14.18
N ASP A 412 -8.40 30.29 14.85
CA ASP A 412 -9.35 29.25 15.25
C ASP A 412 -9.95 28.55 14.03
N GLN A 413 -10.38 29.31 13.01
CA GLN A 413 -10.85 28.76 11.73
C GLN A 413 -9.77 27.96 11.01
N ALA A 414 -8.50 28.41 11.02
CA ALA A 414 -7.40 27.69 10.41
C ALA A 414 -7.12 26.36 11.14
N TYR A 415 -7.25 26.37 12.47
CA TYR A 415 -7.14 25.16 13.28
C TYR A 415 -8.27 24.17 12.94
N GLU A 416 -9.52 24.61 12.94
CA GLU A 416 -10.69 23.79 12.57
C GLU A 416 -10.58 23.23 11.15
N ASN A 417 -10.23 24.08 10.17
CA ASN A 417 -10.00 23.67 8.79
C ASN A 417 -8.92 22.59 8.70
N SER A 418 -7.85 22.76 9.48
CA SER A 418 -6.76 21.76 9.53
C SER A 418 -7.22 20.42 10.08
N LEU A 419 -8.08 20.43 11.12
CA LEU A 419 -8.67 19.20 11.66
C LEU A 419 -9.57 18.51 10.64
N ILE A 420 -10.52 19.25 10.07
CA ILE A 420 -11.45 18.73 9.07
C ILE A 420 -10.69 18.14 7.86
N TYR A 421 -9.67 18.85 7.39
CA TYR A 421 -8.86 18.39 6.27
C TYR A 421 -8.08 17.10 6.63
N LYS A 422 -7.50 17.02 7.83
CA LYS A 422 -6.78 15.85 8.32
C LYS A 422 -7.72 14.65 8.49
N GLU A 423 -8.90 14.85 9.06
CA GLU A 423 -9.89 13.80 9.21
C GLU A 423 -10.38 13.26 7.87
N LYS A 424 -10.70 14.16 6.92
CA LYS A 424 -11.09 13.78 5.56
C LYS A 424 -9.99 12.98 4.86
N THR A 425 -8.74 13.43 4.98
CA THR A 425 -7.58 12.75 4.39
C THR A 425 -7.35 11.40 5.04
N LYS A 426 -7.44 11.33 6.37
CA LYS A 426 -7.36 10.07 7.14
C LYS A 426 -8.43 9.08 6.69
N LYS A 427 -9.70 9.49 6.65
CA LYS A 427 -10.82 8.63 6.24
C LYS A 427 -10.61 8.08 4.82
N LEU A 428 -10.16 8.93 3.90
CA LEU A 428 -9.86 8.52 2.52
C LEU A 428 -8.67 7.56 2.43
N HIS A 429 -7.64 7.78 3.25
CA HIS A 429 -6.47 6.91 3.31
C HIS A 429 -6.81 5.56 3.94
N ASP A 430 -7.43 5.59 5.12
CA ASP A 430 -7.72 4.39 5.91
C ASP A 430 -8.72 3.46 5.21
N SER A 431 -9.60 4.00 4.34
CA SER A 431 -10.51 3.19 3.51
C SER A 431 -9.79 2.39 2.40
N LYS A 432 -8.56 2.74 2.05
CA LYS A 432 -7.79 2.12 0.96
C LYS A 432 -6.74 1.11 1.43
N ILE A 433 -6.50 1.04 2.73
CA ILE A 433 -5.48 0.16 3.31
C ILE A 433 -6.08 -1.18 3.75
N LYS A 434 -5.19 -2.18 3.89
CA LYS A 434 -5.52 -3.45 4.54
C LYS A 434 -5.41 -3.26 6.06
N ASN A 435 -6.41 -3.74 6.78
CA ASN A 435 -6.33 -3.73 8.24
C ASN A 435 -5.38 -4.86 8.70
N ARG A 436 -4.10 -4.53 8.91
CA ARG A 436 -3.08 -5.46 9.41
C ARG A 436 -2.84 -5.18 10.88
N ILE A 437 -2.96 -6.21 11.68
CA ILE A 437 -2.74 -6.16 13.12
C ILE A 437 -1.44 -6.89 13.41
N PHE A 438 -0.57 -6.29 14.19
CA PHE A 438 0.68 -6.86 14.68
C PHE A 438 0.62 -6.97 16.19
N ASN A 439 1.05 -8.11 16.72
CA ASN A 439 1.09 -8.38 18.15
C ASN A 439 2.53 -8.53 18.63
N VAL A 440 2.74 -8.35 19.93
CA VAL A 440 4.03 -8.65 20.57
C VAL A 440 4.29 -10.15 20.45
N GLY A 441 5.50 -10.52 20.05
CA GLY A 441 5.89 -11.91 19.78
C GLY A 441 5.75 -12.34 18.33
N ASP A 442 5.04 -11.57 17.47
CA ASP A 442 4.94 -11.91 16.05
C ASP A 442 6.32 -11.91 15.37
N GLN A 443 6.55 -12.91 14.53
CA GLN A 443 7.69 -12.92 13.64
C GLN A 443 7.37 -12.17 12.36
N VAL A 444 8.27 -11.27 11.95
CA VAL A 444 8.06 -10.38 10.81
C VAL A 444 9.29 -10.25 9.93
N LEU A 445 9.05 -10.00 8.65
CA LEU A 445 10.08 -9.59 7.70
C LEU A 445 10.06 -8.07 7.52
N LEU A 446 11.24 -7.48 7.40
CA LEU A 446 11.44 -6.05 7.19
C LEU A 446 11.81 -5.75 5.74
N PHE A 447 11.07 -4.83 5.11
CA PHE A 447 11.33 -4.40 3.74
C PHE A 447 12.54 -3.46 3.64
N ASN A 448 13.48 -3.81 2.76
CA ASN A 448 14.65 -3.00 2.44
C ASN A 448 14.35 -2.10 1.24
N SER A 449 14.12 -0.81 1.50
CA SER A 449 13.84 0.18 0.46
C SER A 449 15.09 0.62 -0.32
N ARG A 450 16.26 0.61 0.33
CA ARG A 450 17.56 0.84 -0.31
C ARG A 450 18.12 -0.49 -0.76
N LEU A 451 18.00 -0.75 -2.04
CA LEU A 451 18.90 -1.73 -2.66
C LEU A 451 20.31 -1.15 -2.47
N LYS A 452 21.13 -1.73 -1.57
CA LYS A 452 22.56 -1.48 -1.62
C LYS A 452 22.97 -1.77 -3.05
N ILE A 453 23.74 -0.85 -3.64
CA ILE A 453 24.30 -0.99 -4.97
C ILE A 453 25.22 -2.21 -4.95
N PHE A 454 24.67 -3.38 -5.13
CA PHE A 454 25.39 -4.58 -5.44
C PHE A 454 24.97 -4.97 -6.86
N SER A 455 25.96 -5.33 -7.65
CA SER A 455 25.86 -5.92 -8.96
C SER A 455 24.87 -7.09 -8.96
N GLY A 456 23.58 -6.84 -9.05
CA GLY A 456 22.65 -7.95 -9.15
C GLY A 456 21.23 -7.58 -8.78
N LYS A 457 20.38 -7.66 -9.76
CA LYS A 457 18.94 -7.65 -9.65
C LYS A 457 18.38 -8.83 -8.84
N LEU A 458 19.23 -9.71 -8.29
CA LEU A 458 18.93 -11.00 -7.69
C LEU A 458 18.86 -11.00 -6.16
N LYS A 459 18.62 -9.86 -5.50
CA LYS A 459 18.52 -9.80 -4.03
C LYS A 459 17.08 -9.89 -3.54
N SER A 460 16.92 -10.61 -2.42
CA SER A 460 15.69 -10.57 -1.62
C SER A 460 15.47 -9.15 -1.07
N ARG A 461 14.23 -8.68 -1.13
CA ARG A 461 13.86 -7.34 -0.65
C ARG A 461 13.48 -7.31 0.82
N TRP A 462 13.32 -8.46 1.42
CA TRP A 462 12.90 -8.63 2.79
C TRP A 462 13.99 -9.31 3.60
N SER A 463 14.32 -8.71 4.74
CA SER A 463 15.25 -9.24 5.74
C SER A 463 14.51 -9.71 6.98
N GLY A 464 15.12 -10.58 7.75
CA GLY A 464 14.58 -11.18 8.96
C GLY A 464 14.60 -12.72 8.89
N PRO A 465 13.81 -13.42 9.69
CA PRO A 465 12.75 -12.88 10.53
C PRO A 465 13.25 -12.11 11.75
N PHE A 466 12.45 -11.12 12.20
CA PHE A 466 12.63 -10.38 13.45
C PHE A 466 11.42 -10.60 14.35
N THR A 467 11.61 -10.51 15.66
CA THR A 467 10.52 -10.61 16.63
C THR A 467 10.06 -9.23 17.06
N ILE A 468 8.75 -9.00 17.10
CA ILE A 468 8.16 -7.77 17.62
C ILE A 468 8.20 -7.79 19.14
N THR A 469 8.86 -6.80 19.75
CA THR A 469 8.92 -6.62 21.21
C THR A 469 7.90 -5.63 21.73
N GLU A 470 7.50 -4.64 20.92
CA GLU A 470 6.54 -3.62 21.31
C GLU A 470 5.82 -3.07 20.07
N VAL A 471 4.51 -2.80 20.18
CA VAL A 471 3.70 -2.19 19.13
C VAL A 471 3.16 -0.86 19.63
N PHE A 472 3.33 0.18 18.83
CA PHE A 472 2.88 1.53 19.17
C PHE A 472 1.60 1.90 18.41
N PRO A 473 0.66 2.63 19.04
CA PRO A 473 -0.64 2.97 18.44
C PRO A 473 -0.54 3.85 17.19
N TYR A 474 0.60 4.53 17.00
CA TYR A 474 0.87 5.37 15.82
C TYR A 474 1.48 4.60 14.62
N GLY A 475 1.32 3.27 14.57
CA GLY A 475 1.69 2.46 13.42
C GLY A 475 3.18 2.15 13.30
N THR A 476 3.90 2.12 14.42
CA THR A 476 5.30 1.67 14.49
C THR A 476 5.46 0.47 15.43
N ALA A 477 6.49 -0.31 15.21
CA ALA A 477 6.84 -1.44 16.07
C ALA A 477 8.33 -1.40 16.42
N LYS A 478 8.66 -1.96 17.57
CA LYS A 478 10.03 -2.19 18.01
C LYS A 478 10.39 -3.65 17.73
N LEU A 479 11.47 -3.85 16.99
CA LEU A 479 11.96 -5.16 16.60
C LEU A 479 13.21 -5.51 17.38
N SER A 480 13.38 -6.78 17.69
CA SER A 480 14.59 -7.35 18.27
C SER A 480 15.42 -8.04 17.19
N HIS A 481 16.73 -7.75 17.18
CA HIS A 481 17.72 -8.52 16.46
C HIS A 481 18.07 -9.82 17.21
N PRO A 482 18.58 -10.84 16.52
CA PRO A 482 19.13 -12.03 17.18
C PRO A 482 20.27 -11.74 18.17
N ASP A 483 20.97 -10.63 18.01
CA ASP A 483 22.03 -10.12 18.89
C ASP A 483 21.51 -9.39 20.13
N GLY A 484 20.18 -9.30 20.32
CA GLY A 484 19.52 -8.60 21.42
C GLY A 484 19.36 -7.10 21.23
N SER A 485 19.92 -6.50 20.18
CA SER A 485 19.71 -5.08 19.89
C SER A 485 18.29 -4.81 19.40
N ASN A 486 17.73 -3.67 19.83
CA ASN A 486 16.36 -3.28 19.51
C ASN A 486 16.36 -2.03 18.62
N PHE A 487 15.45 -2.00 17.65
CA PHE A 487 15.28 -0.84 16.77
C PHE A 487 13.80 -0.63 16.41
N LYS A 488 13.44 0.61 16.14
CA LYS A 488 12.07 1.02 15.84
C LYS A 488 11.86 1.20 14.34
N VAL A 489 10.74 0.68 13.83
CA VAL A 489 10.39 0.73 12.40
C VAL A 489 8.91 1.06 12.20
N ASN A 490 8.57 1.59 11.01
CA ASN A 490 7.19 1.74 10.59
C ASN A 490 6.61 0.37 10.19
N CYS A 491 5.44 0.02 10.73
CA CYS A 491 4.73 -1.22 10.43
C CYS A 491 4.36 -1.38 8.93
N HIS A 492 4.29 -0.29 8.16
CA HIS A 492 4.16 -0.34 6.70
C HIS A 492 5.27 -1.18 6.04
N ARG A 493 6.46 -1.18 6.62
CA ARG A 493 7.61 -1.95 6.13
C ARG A 493 7.69 -3.37 6.66
N LEU A 494 6.74 -3.81 7.45
CA LEU A 494 6.68 -5.14 8.03
C LEU A 494 5.68 -6.01 7.29
N LYS A 495 5.93 -7.30 7.32
CA LYS A 495 4.93 -8.30 6.97
C LYS A 495 5.13 -9.52 7.85
N HIS A 496 4.04 -10.19 8.25
CA HIS A 496 4.13 -11.41 9.04
C HIS A 496 4.98 -12.45 8.32
N TYR A 497 5.79 -13.13 9.09
CA TYR A 497 6.56 -14.28 8.65
C TYR A 497 5.91 -15.55 9.18
N TYR A 498 5.58 -16.43 8.26
CA TYR A 498 4.95 -17.72 8.56
C TYR A 498 5.95 -18.87 8.38
N GLY A 499 7.24 -18.61 8.70
CA GLY A 499 8.27 -19.63 8.69
C GLY A 499 8.22 -20.44 9.97
N GLY A 500 8.22 -21.71 9.82
CA GLY A 500 8.19 -22.76 10.82
C GLY A 500 7.88 -24.06 10.10
N ASP A 501 7.98 -25.18 10.74
CA ASP A 501 7.54 -26.44 10.17
C ASP A 501 6.13 -26.28 9.60
N THR A 502 5.96 -26.59 8.33
CA THR A 502 4.63 -26.63 7.72
C THR A 502 3.78 -27.52 8.60
N PRO A 503 2.63 -27.04 9.11
CA PRO A 503 1.73 -27.92 9.83
C PRO A 503 1.47 -29.16 8.97
N PRO A 504 1.42 -30.35 9.54
CA PRO A 504 1.17 -31.57 8.78
C PRO A 504 -0.08 -31.33 7.95
N LEU A 505 -0.03 -31.76 6.70
CA LEU A 505 -1.12 -31.59 5.74
C LEU A 505 -2.28 -32.41 6.28
N VAL A 506 -3.17 -31.79 7.03
CA VAL A 506 -4.42 -32.43 7.44
C VAL A 506 -5.34 -32.39 6.22
N ILE A 507 -5.27 -33.41 5.42
CA ILE A 507 -6.27 -33.65 4.38
C ILE A 507 -7.52 -34.10 5.12
N PRO A 508 -8.59 -33.32 5.14
CA PRO A 508 -9.79 -33.69 5.86
C PRO A 508 -10.32 -34.97 5.25
N ASP A 509 -10.53 -35.94 6.11
CA ASP A 509 -11.23 -37.17 5.72
C ASP A 509 -12.63 -36.79 5.22
N LEU A 510 -13.01 -37.23 4.05
CA LEU A 510 -14.29 -36.85 3.44
C LEU A 510 -15.49 -37.29 4.26
N GLN A 511 -15.30 -38.14 5.28
CA GLN A 511 -16.41 -38.62 6.13
C GLN A 511 -15.92 -39.31 7.41
N THR A 512 -15.82 -38.58 8.49
CA THR A 512 -16.13 -39.19 9.78
C THR A 512 -17.63 -39.02 10.03
N PHE A 513 -18.39 -40.07 9.81
CA PHE A 513 -19.77 -40.09 10.29
C PHE A 513 -19.75 -40.21 11.82
N PRO A 514 -20.56 -39.42 12.56
CA PRO A 514 -20.67 -39.60 13.98
C PRO A 514 -21.13 -41.05 14.21
N LYS A 515 -20.37 -41.77 15.04
CA LYS A 515 -20.85 -43.05 15.57
C LYS A 515 -21.99 -42.69 16.52
N ASP A 516 -23.20 -43.05 16.14
CA ASP A 516 -24.33 -43.00 17.06
C ASP A 516 -23.98 -43.91 18.25
N ASN A 517 -23.98 -43.32 19.47
CA ASN A 517 -23.88 -44.03 20.75
C ASN A 517 -25.17 -44.79 21.00
#